data_a49db4ccd4ebac5cdaf99bc54d7d70c1
#
_entry.id   a49db4ccd4ebac5cdaf99bc54d7d70c1
#
_cell.length_a   1.000
_cell.length_b   1.000
_cell.length_c   1.000
_cell.angle_alpha   90.00
_cell.angle_beta   90.00
_cell.angle_gamma   90.00
#
_symmetry.space_group_name_H-M   'P 1'
#
loop_
_entity.id
_entity.type
_entity.pdbx_description
1 polymer ?
#
loop_
_entity_poly.entity_id
_entity_poly.type
_entity_poly.pdbx_seq_one_letter_code
_entity_poly.pdbx_strand_id
1 'polypeptide(L)'
;MIKLIATDMDGTLLNAGHEITTMNQEAIKFAQANGITVVIATGRAFYEAQTPVAETDLKVPYICLNGAEVRDESFNIMSTSHLNHDLVHKITTALKNNHIYYQIYTNRGIYTEDPKRDLAIYIDIAERAGQKADVDKIRNNIQKRIDNGTLKVVDNYDSIEDIPGELIMKVLAFDADLSKIDQVGQALASSPNLAVSSSSRGNLEITHSNAQKGIALSAIAHQLGIDLTDVIDRKSV
;
A
#
# COMPACT_ATOMS: atom_id res chain seq x y z
N MET A 1 0.19 -17.02 25.02
CA MET A 1 -1.11 -17.24 24.33
C MET A 1 -1.23 -16.09 23.31
N ILE A 2 -1.69 -16.39 22.10
CA ILE A 2 -1.79 -15.35 21.03
C ILE A 2 -2.82 -14.31 21.44
N LYS A 3 -2.42 -13.03 21.29
CA LYS A 3 -3.23 -11.84 21.63
C LYS A 3 -3.39 -10.86 20.46
N LEU A 4 -2.53 -10.96 19.44
CA LEU A 4 -2.55 -10.10 18.27
C LEU A 4 -2.28 -10.91 17.01
N ILE A 5 -3.13 -10.74 16.01
CA ILE A 5 -2.97 -11.35 14.68
C ILE A 5 -2.93 -10.22 13.63
N ALA A 6 -1.84 -10.12 12.88
CA ALA A 6 -1.80 -9.33 11.67
C ALA A 6 -2.13 -10.21 10.46
N THR A 7 -2.95 -9.72 9.55
CA THR A 7 -3.27 -10.41 8.29
C THR A 7 -3.04 -9.50 7.09
N ASP A 8 -2.34 -10.01 6.08
CA ASP A 8 -2.28 -9.34 4.79
C ASP A 8 -3.65 -9.44 4.08
N MET A 9 -3.91 -8.54 3.14
CA MET A 9 -5.16 -8.51 2.39
C MET A 9 -5.08 -9.36 1.12
N ASP A 10 -4.21 -8.97 0.21
CA ASP A 10 -4.15 -9.55 -1.12
C ASP A 10 -3.55 -10.96 -1.08
N GLY A 11 -4.29 -11.93 -1.64
CA GLY A 11 -3.89 -13.33 -1.59
C GLY A 11 -3.96 -14.00 -0.20
N THR A 12 -4.47 -13.31 0.84
CA THR A 12 -4.58 -13.82 2.21
C THR A 12 -6.00 -13.67 2.76
N LEU A 13 -6.42 -12.44 3.05
CA LEU A 13 -7.76 -12.16 3.60
C LEU A 13 -8.82 -12.11 2.50
N LEU A 14 -8.44 -11.57 1.33
CA LEU A 14 -9.34 -11.40 0.18
C LEU A 14 -9.32 -12.62 -0.73
N ASN A 15 -10.49 -12.97 -1.26
CA ASN A 15 -10.64 -13.96 -2.33
C ASN A 15 -10.24 -13.37 -3.70
N ALA A 16 -10.35 -14.18 -4.77
CA ALA A 16 -10.07 -13.73 -6.14
C ALA A 16 -11.03 -12.63 -6.64
N GLY A 17 -12.17 -12.44 -5.99
CA GLY A 17 -13.12 -11.35 -6.25
C GLY A 17 -12.80 -10.06 -5.47
N HIS A 18 -11.69 -10.03 -4.72
CA HIS A 18 -11.30 -8.94 -3.81
C HIS A 18 -12.31 -8.68 -2.67
N GLU A 19 -12.99 -9.73 -2.21
CA GLU A 19 -13.98 -9.68 -1.13
C GLU A 19 -13.48 -10.47 0.08
N ILE A 20 -13.92 -10.07 1.28
CA ILE A 20 -13.70 -10.86 2.53
C ILE A 20 -14.82 -11.89 2.62
N THR A 21 -14.47 -13.16 2.50
CA THR A 21 -15.45 -14.26 2.57
C THR A 21 -16.13 -14.32 3.94
N THR A 22 -17.37 -14.85 3.99
CA THR A 22 -18.10 -15.06 5.25
C THR A 22 -17.26 -15.85 6.26
N MET A 23 -16.53 -16.89 5.80
CA MET A 23 -15.66 -17.69 6.66
C MET A 23 -14.54 -16.86 7.30
N ASN A 24 -13.90 -15.97 6.53
CA ASN A 24 -12.86 -15.08 7.05
C ASN A 24 -13.45 -14.05 8.02
N GLN A 25 -14.65 -13.51 7.74
CA GLN A 25 -15.34 -12.61 8.65
C GLN A 25 -15.67 -13.29 9.98
N GLU A 26 -16.20 -14.51 9.95
CA GLU A 26 -16.51 -15.31 11.15
C GLU A 26 -15.23 -15.63 11.95
N ALA A 27 -14.15 -15.97 11.29
CA ALA A 27 -12.87 -16.24 11.94
C ALA A 27 -12.32 -14.99 12.66
N ILE A 28 -12.41 -13.81 12.04
CA ILE A 28 -12.01 -12.54 12.68
C ILE A 28 -12.92 -12.25 13.88
N LYS A 29 -14.24 -12.35 13.74
CA LYS A 29 -15.19 -12.13 14.83
C LYS A 29 -14.95 -13.10 15.98
N PHE A 30 -14.65 -14.36 15.67
CA PHE A 30 -14.32 -15.38 16.68
C PHE A 30 -13.03 -15.02 17.44
N ALA A 31 -11.98 -14.60 16.74
CA ALA A 31 -10.73 -14.16 17.37
C ALA A 31 -11.00 -12.97 18.32
N GLN A 32 -11.71 -11.95 17.84
CA GLN A 32 -12.07 -10.77 18.65
C GLN A 32 -12.91 -11.11 19.89
N ALA A 33 -13.88 -12.04 19.76
CA ALA A 33 -14.70 -12.50 20.88
C ALA A 33 -13.87 -13.25 21.95
N ASN A 34 -12.69 -13.78 21.57
CA ASN A 34 -11.73 -14.42 22.49
C ASN A 34 -10.61 -13.46 22.96
N GLY A 35 -10.79 -12.15 22.79
CA GLY A 35 -9.85 -11.14 23.28
C GLY A 35 -8.59 -11.00 22.41
N ILE A 36 -8.59 -11.51 21.17
CA ILE A 36 -7.47 -11.39 20.24
C ILE A 36 -7.71 -10.18 19.34
N THR A 37 -6.79 -9.24 19.33
CA THR A 37 -6.82 -8.12 18.38
C THR A 37 -6.44 -8.63 16.99
N VAL A 38 -7.23 -8.26 15.97
CA VAL A 38 -6.90 -8.57 14.57
C VAL A 38 -6.63 -7.26 13.83
N VAL A 39 -5.48 -7.16 13.17
CA VAL A 39 -5.01 -5.98 12.43
C VAL A 39 -4.85 -6.34 10.95
N ILE A 40 -5.32 -5.48 10.06
CA ILE A 40 -5.04 -5.59 8.63
C ILE A 40 -3.71 -4.91 8.34
N ALA A 41 -2.78 -5.61 7.66
CA ALA A 41 -1.44 -5.10 7.31
C ALA A 41 -1.21 -5.21 5.79
N THR A 42 -1.34 -4.09 5.07
CA THR A 42 -1.38 -4.09 3.60
C THR A 42 -0.44 -3.04 2.97
N GLY A 43 -0.07 -3.26 1.71
CA GLY A 43 0.57 -2.24 0.85
C GLY A 43 -0.41 -1.23 0.25
N ARG A 44 -1.72 -1.46 0.39
CA ARG A 44 -2.78 -0.55 -0.09
C ARG A 44 -2.83 0.73 0.73
N ALA A 45 -3.29 1.82 0.11
CA ALA A 45 -3.69 3.01 0.85
C ALA A 45 -4.97 2.73 1.67
N PHE A 46 -5.19 3.51 2.73
CA PHE A 46 -6.32 3.27 3.64
C PHE A 46 -7.68 3.22 2.93
N TYR A 47 -7.96 4.16 2.03
CA TYR A 47 -9.23 4.21 1.29
C TYR A 47 -9.42 3.00 0.35
N GLU A 48 -8.33 2.37 -0.13
CA GLU A 48 -8.39 1.12 -0.91
C GLU A 48 -8.57 -0.10 0.01
N ALA A 49 -7.92 -0.08 1.18
CA ALA A 49 -7.99 -1.16 2.17
C ALA A 49 -9.36 -1.21 2.85
N GLN A 50 -9.96 -0.05 3.10
CA GLN A 50 -11.27 0.07 3.76
C GLN A 50 -12.41 -0.49 2.89
N THR A 51 -12.34 -0.34 1.56
CA THR A 51 -13.46 -0.68 0.66
C THR A 51 -14.03 -2.09 0.90
N PRO A 52 -13.24 -3.19 0.85
CA PRO A 52 -13.79 -4.53 1.09
C PRO A 52 -14.18 -4.77 2.56
N VAL A 53 -13.65 -4.00 3.51
CA VAL A 53 -14.02 -4.11 4.93
C VAL A 53 -15.33 -3.38 5.22
N ALA A 54 -15.59 -2.27 4.54
CA ALA A 54 -16.84 -1.50 4.68
C ALA A 54 -18.09 -2.27 4.24
N GLU A 55 -17.93 -3.33 3.45
CA GLU A 55 -18.99 -4.25 3.06
C GLU A 55 -19.29 -5.30 4.16
N THR A 56 -18.59 -5.22 5.29
CA THR A 56 -18.71 -6.12 6.45
C THR A 56 -18.97 -5.34 7.72
N ASP A 57 -19.30 -6.04 8.80
CA ASP A 57 -19.45 -5.44 10.15
C ASP A 57 -18.13 -5.42 10.95
N LEU A 58 -17.00 -5.70 10.30
CA LEU A 58 -15.71 -5.81 10.95
C LEU A 58 -15.18 -4.43 11.38
N LYS A 59 -14.68 -4.35 12.61
CA LYS A 59 -13.95 -3.21 13.14
C LYS A 59 -12.54 -3.67 13.49
N VAL A 60 -11.57 -3.20 12.72
CA VAL A 60 -10.17 -3.62 12.84
C VAL A 60 -9.24 -2.43 12.64
N PRO A 61 -8.11 -2.36 13.32
CA PRO A 61 -7.02 -1.43 13.01
C PRO A 61 -6.37 -1.76 11.66
N TYR A 62 -5.70 -0.76 11.08
CA TYR A 62 -5.05 -0.86 9.78
C TYR A 62 -3.59 -0.43 9.85
N ILE A 63 -2.72 -1.22 9.22
CA ILE A 63 -1.37 -0.86 8.81
C ILE A 63 -1.41 -0.76 7.29
N CYS A 64 -1.38 0.46 6.77
CA CYS A 64 -1.50 0.77 5.34
C CYS A 64 -0.16 1.24 4.75
N LEU A 65 -0.06 1.24 3.42
CA LEU A 65 1.12 1.69 2.67
C LEU A 65 2.43 1.09 3.23
N ASN A 66 2.41 -0.25 3.47
CA ASN A 66 3.53 -0.99 4.03
C ASN A 66 3.97 -0.55 5.45
N GLY A 67 3.15 0.18 6.18
CA GLY A 67 3.46 0.72 7.50
C GLY A 67 3.67 2.24 7.53
N ALA A 68 3.51 2.91 6.39
CA ALA A 68 3.60 4.37 6.34
C ALA A 68 2.42 5.07 7.04
N GLU A 69 1.28 4.41 7.15
CA GLU A 69 0.10 4.91 7.86
C GLU A 69 -0.51 3.81 8.73
N VAL A 70 -0.77 4.14 10.00
CA VAL A 70 -1.44 3.25 10.96
C VAL A 70 -2.70 3.94 11.45
N ARG A 71 -3.83 3.23 11.44
CA ARG A 71 -5.12 3.71 11.93
C ARG A 71 -5.74 2.75 12.93
N ASP A 72 -6.48 3.30 13.88
CA ASP A 72 -7.32 2.52 14.79
C ASP A 72 -8.62 2.03 14.12
N GLU A 73 -9.42 1.28 14.84
CA GLU A 73 -10.72 0.75 14.38
C GLU A 73 -11.78 1.83 14.14
N SER A 74 -11.57 3.04 14.65
CA SER A 74 -12.39 4.23 14.40
C SER A 74 -11.83 5.12 13.28
N PHE A 75 -10.80 4.63 12.59
CA PHE A 75 -10.12 5.28 11.46
C PHE A 75 -9.27 6.50 11.83
N ASN A 76 -9.04 6.76 13.13
CA ASN A 76 -8.12 7.81 13.53
C ASN A 76 -6.68 7.42 13.20
N ILE A 77 -5.89 8.38 12.74
CA ILE A 77 -4.46 8.17 12.47
C ILE A 77 -3.73 8.03 13.81
N MET A 78 -3.11 6.89 14.03
CA MET A 78 -2.26 6.60 15.19
C MET A 78 -0.81 7.02 14.94
N SER A 79 -0.30 6.76 13.74
CA SER A 79 1.05 7.16 13.34
C SER A 79 1.20 7.25 11.83
N THR A 80 2.20 8.03 11.41
CA THR A 80 2.62 8.15 10.01
C THR A 80 4.14 8.14 9.88
N SER A 81 4.64 7.56 8.77
CA SER A 81 6.05 7.61 8.36
C SER A 81 6.11 8.05 6.91
N HIS A 82 6.30 9.34 6.69
CA HIS A 82 6.30 9.95 5.36
C HIS A 82 7.73 10.20 4.85
N LEU A 83 7.85 10.35 3.54
CA LEU A 83 9.08 10.76 2.86
C LEU A 83 9.20 12.29 2.96
N ASN A 84 10.35 12.78 3.40
CA ASN A 84 10.64 14.22 3.39
C ASN A 84 11.05 14.67 1.97
N HIS A 85 11.16 15.98 1.76
CA HIS A 85 11.51 16.59 0.48
C HIS A 85 12.78 15.99 -0.14
N ASP A 86 13.86 15.83 0.61
CA ASP A 86 15.13 15.32 0.10
C ASP A 86 15.02 13.87 -0.41
N LEU A 87 14.25 13.04 0.32
CA LEU A 87 13.99 11.66 -0.08
C LEU A 87 13.10 11.59 -1.32
N VAL A 88 12.04 12.41 -1.39
CA VAL A 88 11.17 12.51 -2.56
C VAL A 88 11.99 12.93 -3.77
N HIS A 89 12.76 14.00 -3.66
CA HIS A 89 13.62 14.50 -4.75
C HIS A 89 14.63 13.43 -5.21
N LYS A 90 15.27 12.72 -4.27
CA LYS A 90 16.20 11.62 -4.59
C LYS A 90 15.52 10.52 -5.38
N ILE A 91 14.32 10.07 -4.94
CA ILE A 91 13.55 9.01 -5.59
C ILE A 91 13.11 9.46 -6.98
N THR A 92 12.46 10.60 -7.09
CA THR A 92 11.88 11.10 -8.35
C THR A 92 12.97 11.39 -9.37
N THR A 93 14.13 11.93 -8.95
CA THR A 93 15.30 12.13 -9.82
C THR A 93 15.83 10.81 -10.36
N ALA A 94 15.99 9.78 -9.52
CA ALA A 94 16.44 8.47 -9.97
C ALA A 94 15.47 7.84 -10.97
N LEU A 95 14.16 7.95 -10.75
CA LEU A 95 13.14 7.42 -11.64
C LEU A 95 13.05 8.20 -12.95
N LYS A 96 13.03 9.54 -12.89
CA LYS A 96 12.99 10.42 -14.08
C LYS A 96 14.21 10.20 -14.99
N ASN A 97 15.43 10.12 -14.42
CA ASN A 97 16.67 9.91 -15.19
C ASN A 97 16.69 8.54 -15.92
N ASN A 98 15.96 7.57 -15.43
CA ASN A 98 15.84 6.24 -16.03
C ASN A 98 14.54 6.07 -16.82
N HIS A 99 13.75 7.12 -17.04
CA HIS A 99 12.46 7.09 -17.74
C HIS A 99 11.48 6.04 -17.17
N ILE A 100 11.55 5.77 -15.86
CA ILE A 100 10.65 4.87 -15.16
C ILE A 100 9.39 5.63 -14.77
N TYR A 101 8.22 5.06 -15.09
CA TYR A 101 6.94 5.62 -14.67
C TYR A 101 6.70 5.36 -13.19
N TYR A 102 6.05 6.29 -12.50
CA TYR A 102 5.70 6.14 -11.09
C TYR A 102 4.44 6.92 -10.72
N GLN A 103 3.84 6.52 -9.60
CA GLN A 103 2.75 7.21 -8.92
C GLN A 103 3.24 7.64 -7.53
N ILE A 104 2.70 8.74 -7.03
CA ILE A 104 2.92 9.20 -5.65
C ILE A 104 1.67 8.94 -4.83
N TYR A 105 1.85 8.23 -3.72
CA TYR A 105 0.82 7.93 -2.73
C TYR A 105 0.98 8.86 -1.54
N THR A 106 -0.11 9.52 -1.17
CA THR A 106 -0.16 10.46 -0.05
C THR A 106 -1.21 10.04 0.98
N ASN A 107 -1.30 10.80 2.07
CA ASN A 107 -2.37 10.66 3.06
C ASN A 107 -3.77 11.02 2.52
N ARG A 108 -3.88 11.60 1.30
CA ARG A 108 -5.14 12.09 0.72
C ARG A 108 -5.46 11.57 -0.68
N GLY A 109 -4.65 10.69 -1.21
CA GLY A 109 -4.90 10.09 -2.53
C GLY A 109 -3.63 9.63 -3.24
N ILE A 110 -3.83 9.18 -4.46
CA ILE A 110 -2.76 8.79 -5.38
C ILE A 110 -2.67 9.85 -6.46
N TYR A 111 -1.46 10.20 -6.83
CA TYR A 111 -1.18 11.17 -7.87
C TYR A 111 -0.51 10.53 -9.06
N THR A 112 -0.93 10.90 -10.27
CA THR A 112 -0.34 10.50 -11.55
C THR A 112 -0.18 11.71 -12.46
N GLU A 113 0.94 11.77 -13.22
CA GLU A 113 1.13 12.73 -14.32
C GLU A 113 0.57 12.15 -15.64
N ASP A 114 0.35 10.83 -15.75
CA ASP A 114 -0.06 10.19 -16.99
C ASP A 114 -1.02 9.00 -16.76
N PRO A 115 -2.32 9.25 -16.72
CA PRO A 115 -3.31 8.19 -16.54
C PRO A 115 -3.38 7.19 -17.71
N LYS A 116 -2.78 7.51 -18.88
CA LYS A 116 -2.68 6.55 -20.00
C LYS A 116 -1.59 5.51 -19.73
N ARG A 117 -0.51 5.91 -19.07
CA ARG A 117 0.51 4.97 -18.59
C ARG A 117 -0.03 4.05 -17.50
N ASP A 118 -0.89 4.54 -16.61
CA ASP A 118 -1.59 3.70 -15.66
C ASP A 118 -2.35 2.57 -16.36
N LEU A 119 -3.12 2.90 -17.39
CA LEU A 119 -3.86 1.91 -18.17
C LEU A 119 -2.93 0.85 -18.77
N ALA A 120 -1.82 1.27 -19.39
CA ALA A 120 -0.86 0.36 -19.99
C ALA A 120 -0.23 -0.59 -18.97
N ILE A 121 0.09 -0.09 -17.78
CA ILE A 121 0.67 -0.89 -16.70
C ILE A 121 -0.32 -1.94 -16.17
N TYR A 122 -1.57 -1.57 -15.92
CA TYR A 122 -2.58 -2.54 -15.46
C TYR A 122 -2.87 -3.62 -16.50
N ILE A 123 -2.82 -3.30 -17.79
CA ILE A 123 -2.89 -4.28 -18.88
C ILE A 123 -1.70 -5.24 -18.80
N ASP A 124 -0.47 -4.71 -18.72
CA ASP A 124 0.75 -5.52 -18.64
C ASP A 124 0.76 -6.43 -17.40
N ILE A 125 0.32 -5.93 -16.25
CA ILE A 125 0.19 -6.73 -15.02
C ILE A 125 -0.80 -7.90 -15.22
N ALA A 126 -1.96 -7.67 -15.81
CA ALA A 126 -2.95 -8.71 -16.06
C ALA A 126 -2.41 -9.78 -17.04
N GLU A 127 -1.75 -9.35 -18.11
CA GLU A 127 -1.16 -10.25 -19.10
C GLU A 127 -0.03 -11.10 -18.52
N ARG A 128 0.84 -10.51 -17.69
CA ARG A 128 1.90 -11.26 -16.98
C ARG A 128 1.36 -12.25 -15.96
N ALA A 129 0.19 -11.97 -15.38
CA ALA A 129 -0.52 -12.91 -14.53
C ALA A 129 -1.22 -14.03 -15.31
N GLY A 130 -1.05 -14.10 -16.64
CA GLY A 130 -1.68 -15.07 -17.54
C GLY A 130 -3.18 -14.85 -17.74
N GLN A 131 -3.68 -13.66 -17.42
CA GLN A 131 -5.08 -13.28 -17.59
C GLN A 131 -5.22 -12.41 -18.86
N LYS A 132 -6.31 -12.61 -19.60
CA LYS A 132 -6.67 -11.70 -20.69
C LYS A 132 -7.12 -10.38 -20.08
N ALA A 133 -6.39 -9.29 -20.36
CA ALA A 133 -6.74 -7.97 -19.87
C ALA A 133 -8.09 -7.51 -20.44
N ASP A 134 -9.02 -7.18 -19.55
CA ASP A 134 -10.26 -6.48 -19.91
C ASP A 134 -9.98 -4.98 -19.90
N VAL A 135 -9.53 -4.46 -21.04
CA VAL A 135 -9.11 -3.07 -21.23
C VAL A 135 -10.20 -2.07 -20.84
N ASP A 136 -11.46 -2.36 -21.17
CA ASP A 136 -12.57 -1.46 -20.87
C ASP A 136 -12.88 -1.45 -19.38
N LYS A 137 -12.81 -2.60 -18.72
CA LYS A 137 -12.96 -2.69 -17.25
C LYS A 137 -11.85 -1.93 -16.53
N ILE A 138 -10.60 -2.10 -16.98
CA ILE A 138 -9.44 -1.39 -16.39
C ILE A 138 -9.61 0.12 -16.58
N ARG A 139 -9.94 0.57 -17.81
CA ARG A 139 -10.18 2.00 -18.10
C ARG A 139 -11.29 2.58 -17.23
N ASN A 140 -12.40 1.88 -17.11
CA ASN A 140 -13.54 2.30 -16.28
C ASN A 140 -13.16 2.38 -14.80
N ASN A 141 -12.32 1.47 -14.30
CA ASN A 141 -11.82 1.52 -12.93
C ASN A 141 -10.91 2.73 -12.69
N ILE A 142 -9.99 3.03 -13.61
CA ILE A 142 -9.14 4.23 -13.54
C ILE A 142 -10.03 5.48 -13.53
N GLN A 143 -11.00 5.56 -14.44
CA GLN A 143 -11.92 6.71 -14.51
C GLN A 143 -12.71 6.89 -13.22
N LYS A 144 -13.26 5.81 -12.65
CA LYS A 144 -13.94 5.85 -11.34
C LYS A 144 -13.03 6.37 -10.23
N ARG A 145 -11.76 5.99 -10.23
CA ARG A 145 -10.78 6.50 -9.24
C ARG A 145 -10.48 7.98 -9.42
N ILE A 146 -10.49 8.47 -10.65
CA ILE A 146 -10.37 9.90 -10.95
C ILE A 146 -11.64 10.64 -10.50
N ASP A 147 -12.82 10.14 -10.86
CA ASP A 147 -14.11 10.77 -10.57
C ASP A 147 -14.38 10.88 -9.06
N ASN A 148 -13.96 9.88 -8.27
CA ASN A 148 -14.11 9.89 -6.81
C ASN A 148 -12.93 10.53 -6.06
N GLY A 149 -11.92 11.05 -6.80
CA GLY A 149 -10.77 11.77 -6.25
C GLY A 149 -9.71 10.90 -5.56
N THR A 150 -9.79 9.55 -5.66
CA THR A 150 -8.75 8.68 -5.13
C THR A 150 -7.51 8.64 -6.01
N LEU A 151 -7.66 8.87 -7.32
CA LEU A 151 -6.57 9.09 -8.28
C LEU A 151 -6.67 10.53 -8.80
N LYS A 152 -5.66 11.32 -8.55
CA LYS A 152 -5.58 12.73 -8.94
C LYS A 152 -4.58 12.90 -10.07
N VAL A 153 -5.01 13.51 -11.16
CA VAL A 153 -4.13 13.83 -12.28
C VAL A 153 -3.52 15.20 -12.06
N VAL A 154 -2.20 15.28 -12.15
CA VAL A 154 -1.44 16.54 -12.01
C VAL A 154 -0.52 16.74 -13.21
N ASP A 155 -0.21 17.99 -13.52
CA ASP A 155 0.74 18.30 -14.60
C ASP A 155 2.19 18.06 -14.16
N ASN A 156 2.49 18.21 -12.86
CA ASN A 156 3.80 17.98 -12.27
C ASN A 156 3.67 17.53 -10.82
N TYR A 157 4.38 16.47 -10.45
CA TYR A 157 4.44 15.97 -9.08
C TYR A 157 5.06 16.96 -8.08
N ASP A 158 5.90 17.88 -8.52
CA ASP A 158 6.52 18.88 -7.63
C ASP A 158 5.45 19.76 -6.95
N SER A 159 4.28 19.95 -7.60
CA SER A 159 3.14 20.67 -7.04
C SER A 159 2.50 20.01 -5.81
N ILE A 160 2.73 18.74 -5.57
CA ILE A 160 2.15 18.00 -4.45
C ILE A 160 2.72 18.50 -3.12
N GLU A 161 4.02 18.81 -3.10
CA GLU A 161 4.71 19.28 -1.88
C GLU A 161 4.24 20.67 -1.44
N ASP A 162 3.66 21.46 -2.36
CA ASP A 162 3.09 22.77 -2.07
C ASP A 162 1.68 22.69 -1.46
N ILE A 163 1.04 21.52 -1.42
CA ILE A 163 -0.31 21.33 -0.88
C ILE A 163 -0.25 21.26 0.65
N PRO A 164 -0.86 22.20 1.39
CA PRO A 164 -0.81 22.20 2.85
C PRO A 164 -1.35 20.90 3.47
N GLY A 165 -0.52 20.24 4.28
CA GLY A 165 -0.88 19.00 4.99
C GLY A 165 -0.93 17.75 4.11
N GLU A 166 -0.46 17.82 2.87
CA GLU A 166 -0.21 16.66 2.03
C GLU A 166 1.11 15.99 2.47
N LEU A 167 1.07 14.69 2.76
CA LEU A 167 2.23 13.92 3.20
C LEU A 167 2.48 12.80 2.19
N ILE A 168 3.65 12.81 1.58
CA ILE A 168 4.05 11.76 0.64
C ILE A 168 4.47 10.51 1.42
N MET A 169 3.72 9.43 1.27
CA MET A 169 3.86 8.19 2.03
C MET A 169 4.64 7.11 1.29
N LYS A 170 4.40 7.00 -0.02
CA LYS A 170 4.98 5.94 -0.87
C LYS A 170 5.12 6.44 -2.30
N VAL A 171 6.19 6.01 -2.97
CA VAL A 171 6.33 6.09 -4.43
C VAL A 171 6.24 4.68 -4.98
N LEU A 172 5.33 4.46 -5.94
CA LEU A 172 5.14 3.18 -6.61
C LEU A 172 5.59 3.32 -8.06
N ALA A 173 6.69 2.67 -8.42
CA ALA A 173 7.30 2.77 -9.74
C ALA A 173 7.10 1.49 -10.54
N PHE A 174 7.02 1.63 -11.87
CA PHE A 174 6.77 0.53 -12.80
C PHE A 174 7.62 0.67 -14.06
N ASP A 175 8.19 -0.46 -14.49
CA ASP A 175 8.81 -0.56 -15.83
C ASP A 175 8.71 -2.00 -16.37
N ALA A 176 8.60 -2.11 -17.69
CA ALA A 176 8.63 -3.38 -18.40
C ALA A 176 10.05 -3.98 -18.44
N ASP A 177 11.07 -3.14 -18.43
CA ASP A 177 12.48 -3.54 -18.36
C ASP A 177 12.86 -3.86 -16.91
N LEU A 178 12.86 -5.17 -16.60
CA LEU A 178 13.18 -5.69 -15.27
C LEU A 178 14.61 -5.33 -14.83
N SER A 179 15.57 -5.32 -15.77
CA SER A 179 16.96 -5.00 -15.44
C SER A 179 17.10 -3.54 -15.01
N LYS A 180 16.41 -2.63 -15.70
CA LYS A 180 16.40 -1.22 -15.38
C LYS A 180 15.76 -0.95 -14.00
N ILE A 181 14.61 -1.56 -13.74
CA ILE A 181 13.92 -1.36 -12.46
C ILE A 181 14.71 -1.95 -11.29
N ASP A 182 15.35 -3.12 -11.48
CA ASP A 182 16.19 -3.73 -10.47
C ASP A 182 17.41 -2.88 -10.13
N GLN A 183 18.09 -2.31 -11.14
CA GLN A 183 19.24 -1.43 -10.96
C GLN A 183 18.87 -0.18 -10.15
N VAL A 184 17.75 0.46 -10.49
CA VAL A 184 17.29 1.65 -9.76
C VAL A 184 16.86 1.27 -8.35
N GLY A 185 16.19 0.13 -8.19
CA GLY A 185 15.80 -0.40 -6.89
C GLY A 185 16.99 -0.62 -5.96
N GLN A 186 18.07 -1.26 -6.46
CA GLN A 186 19.30 -1.48 -5.70
C GLN A 186 19.99 -0.15 -5.32
N ALA A 187 20.06 0.79 -6.26
CA ALA A 187 20.63 2.11 -6.00
C ALA A 187 19.86 2.88 -4.91
N LEU A 188 18.51 2.83 -4.94
CA LEU A 188 17.67 3.46 -3.91
C LEU A 188 17.75 2.73 -2.56
N ALA A 189 17.80 1.40 -2.58
CA ALA A 189 17.91 0.58 -1.36
C ALA A 189 19.24 0.81 -0.59
N SER A 190 20.27 1.35 -1.24
CA SER A 190 21.50 1.75 -0.56
C SER A 190 21.34 2.96 0.37
N SER A 191 20.20 3.66 0.30
CA SER A 191 19.90 4.79 1.19
C SER A 191 19.35 4.30 2.53
N PRO A 192 19.99 4.67 3.67
CA PRO A 192 19.59 4.16 4.99
C PRO A 192 18.18 4.58 5.42
N ASN A 193 17.64 5.63 4.80
CA ASN A 193 16.33 6.20 5.13
C ASN A 193 15.20 5.71 4.18
N LEU A 194 15.50 4.81 3.25
CA LEU A 194 14.53 4.24 2.34
C LEU A 194 14.34 2.73 2.60
N ALA A 195 13.08 2.28 2.51
CA ALA A 195 12.73 0.89 2.34
C ALA A 195 12.24 0.70 0.90
N VAL A 196 12.88 -0.23 0.19
CA VAL A 196 12.54 -0.57 -1.20
C VAL A 196 12.11 -2.02 -1.24
N SER A 197 10.91 -2.28 -1.71
CA SER A 197 10.33 -3.60 -1.87
C SER A 197 9.64 -3.74 -3.22
N SER A 198 9.21 -4.95 -3.56
CA SER A 198 8.46 -5.24 -4.77
C SER A 198 7.32 -6.20 -4.41
N SER A 199 6.12 -5.94 -4.89
CA SER A 199 4.95 -6.81 -4.75
C SER A 199 4.68 -7.63 -6.02
N SER A 200 5.28 -7.25 -7.14
CA SER A 200 5.21 -7.98 -8.41
C SER A 200 6.43 -7.71 -9.28
N ARG A 201 6.66 -8.55 -10.30
CA ARG A 201 7.74 -8.29 -11.26
C ARG A 201 7.51 -6.97 -11.98
N GLY A 202 8.56 -6.13 -12.02
CA GLY A 202 8.55 -4.85 -12.74
C GLY A 202 7.96 -3.69 -11.95
N ASN A 203 7.80 -3.82 -10.61
CA ASN A 203 7.46 -2.69 -9.77
C ASN A 203 8.47 -2.49 -8.61
N LEU A 204 8.51 -1.27 -8.10
CA LEU A 204 9.18 -0.92 -6.84
C LEU A 204 8.21 -0.15 -5.96
N GLU A 205 8.13 -0.55 -4.72
CA GLU A 205 7.44 0.18 -3.65
C GLU A 205 8.48 0.83 -2.76
N ILE A 206 8.54 2.14 -2.78
CA ILE A 206 9.57 2.93 -2.10
C ILE A 206 8.89 3.75 -1.01
N THR A 207 9.30 3.50 0.24
CA THR A 207 8.77 4.16 1.44
C THR A 207 9.91 4.65 2.32
N HIS A 208 9.59 5.40 3.36
CA HIS A 208 10.55 5.69 4.41
C HIS A 208 10.99 4.39 5.12
N SER A 209 12.24 4.29 5.57
CA SER A 209 12.78 3.09 6.24
C SER A 209 12.00 2.65 7.48
N ASN A 210 11.30 3.57 8.15
CA ASN A 210 10.42 3.27 9.28
C ASN A 210 9.03 2.77 8.83
N ALA A 211 8.68 2.91 7.55
CA ALA A 211 7.41 2.44 6.99
C ALA A 211 7.51 0.96 6.59
N GLN A 212 7.51 0.09 7.58
CA GLN A 212 7.54 -1.36 7.42
C GLN A 212 6.43 -1.99 8.26
N LYS A 213 5.70 -2.96 7.68
CA LYS A 213 4.59 -3.65 8.37
C LYS A 213 5.00 -4.19 9.74
N GLY A 214 6.20 -4.80 9.84
CA GLY A 214 6.71 -5.35 11.10
C GLY A 214 7.01 -4.28 12.15
N ILE A 215 7.55 -3.11 11.75
CA ILE A 215 7.79 -1.98 12.65
C ILE A 215 6.45 -1.44 13.18
N ALA A 216 5.49 -1.21 12.30
CA ALA A 216 4.15 -0.74 12.64
C ALA A 216 3.41 -1.73 13.56
N LEU A 217 3.51 -3.03 13.25
CA LEU A 217 2.90 -4.09 14.07
C LEU A 217 3.52 -4.14 15.47
N SER A 218 4.85 -4.02 15.57
CA SER A 218 5.55 -3.97 16.85
C SER A 218 5.13 -2.75 17.69
N ALA A 219 4.92 -1.60 17.04
CA ALA A 219 4.41 -0.40 17.72
C ALA A 219 2.98 -0.59 18.25
N ILE A 220 2.09 -1.20 17.47
CA ILE A 220 0.72 -1.55 17.92
C ILE A 220 0.78 -2.52 19.10
N ALA A 221 1.57 -3.59 19.02
CA ALA A 221 1.74 -4.56 20.08
C ALA A 221 2.19 -3.88 21.38
N HIS A 222 3.19 -3.01 21.29
CA HIS A 222 3.69 -2.25 22.45
C HIS A 222 2.61 -1.34 23.05
N GLN A 223 1.83 -0.61 22.23
CA GLN A 223 0.72 0.24 22.72
C GLN A 223 -0.36 -0.56 23.43
N LEU A 224 -0.61 -1.81 22.99
CA LEU A 224 -1.58 -2.70 23.60
C LEU A 224 -1.00 -3.49 24.80
N GLY A 225 0.28 -3.32 25.14
CA GLY A 225 0.94 -4.09 26.19
C GLY A 225 1.08 -5.59 25.85
N ILE A 226 1.19 -5.92 24.55
CA ILE A 226 1.30 -7.29 24.05
C ILE A 226 2.76 -7.60 23.73
N ASP A 227 3.28 -8.71 24.29
CA ASP A 227 4.61 -9.21 23.97
C ASP A 227 4.64 -9.74 22.52
N LEU A 228 5.72 -9.50 21.79
CA LEU A 228 5.85 -9.96 20.40
C LEU A 228 5.81 -11.50 20.26
N THR A 229 6.07 -12.24 21.31
CA THR A 229 5.88 -13.70 21.35
C THR A 229 4.41 -14.13 21.34
N ASP A 230 3.49 -13.21 21.63
CA ASP A 230 2.04 -13.40 21.57
C ASP A 230 1.43 -12.84 20.27
N VAL A 231 2.26 -12.49 19.26
CA VAL A 231 1.86 -11.92 17.96
C VAL A 231 2.03 -12.95 16.85
N ILE A 232 1.04 -13.04 15.96
CA ILE A 232 1.14 -13.78 14.69
C ILE A 232 1.00 -12.80 13.53
N ASP A 233 1.90 -12.91 12.55
CA ASP A 233 1.79 -12.24 11.25
C ASP A 233 1.52 -13.30 10.17
N ARG A 234 0.36 -13.18 9.50
CA ARG A 234 -0.04 -14.04 8.39
C ARG A 234 0.14 -13.31 7.08
N LYS A 235 1.12 -13.77 6.32
CA LYS A 235 1.50 -13.23 5.02
C LYS A 235 1.16 -14.22 3.90
N SER A 236 0.74 -13.72 2.73
CA SER A 236 0.78 -14.52 1.51
C SER A 236 2.25 -14.83 1.16
N VAL A 237 2.51 -16.08 0.80
CA VAL A 237 3.83 -16.58 0.36
C VAL A 237 4.07 -16.19 -1.09
#